data_e273ae9196489517d642646f30382c4f
#
_entry.id   e273ae9196489517d642646f30382c4f
#
_cell.length_a   1.000
_cell.length_b   1.000
_cell.length_c   1.000
_cell.angle_alpha   90.00
_cell.angle_beta   90.00
_cell.angle_gamma   90.00
#
_symmetry.space_group_name_H-M   'P 1'
#
loop_
_entity.id
_entity.type
_entity.pdbx_description
1 polymer ?
#
loop_
_entity_poly.entity_id
_entity_poly.type
_entity_poly.pdbx_seq_one_letter_code
_entity_poly.pdbx_strand_id
1 'polypeptide(L)'
;MFALKSVINISAFLGHNSSIQFDECPCPEIACVNKPYVYNPMGYDPDGDSLSYALVYPLGQSALSLANTVYTLPNLVPQNAGSSFGIDPLTGTVFWSNPQMQGEYNFTIKITEWRNGFEIGYVIRDVQLTVTSQCPNNPPSIVAIPDQCVNVDDTLNFVINGSDPNQDFLSISSSGLPFNLASNPATFAFVNGNGYANGVLNWRTTCTHIRQAPYLVNIQLTDNGNPTLSDFESFNIKVRPPELEGLNISAVGNAVNLTWNKPYCNNATGYSVYRKAGAANPTLNCCDNPGIANNLGMTLIHQTSNLNDTVYTDNNNLNIDEKYCYVVTAMYDYDLVESCPTDTVLSLIHI
;
A
#
# COMPACT_ATOMS: atom_id res chain seq x y z
N MET A 1 -29.93 -6.99 -11.17
CA MET A 1 -29.90 -7.26 -9.70
C MET A 1 -28.42 -7.26 -9.33
N PHE A 2 -28.01 -6.39 -8.41
CA PHE A 2 -26.61 -6.31 -7.95
C PHE A 2 -26.42 -7.29 -6.80
N ALA A 3 -25.33 -8.00 -6.81
CA ALA A 3 -24.93 -8.84 -5.68
C ALA A 3 -23.82 -8.15 -4.89
N LEU A 4 -24.01 -8.03 -3.59
CA LEU A 4 -22.98 -7.71 -2.62
C LEU A 4 -22.86 -8.91 -1.69
N LYS A 5 -21.66 -9.45 -1.56
CA LYS A 5 -21.39 -10.56 -0.65
C LYS A 5 -20.17 -10.21 0.19
N SER A 6 -20.32 -10.25 1.51
CA SER A 6 -19.20 -10.17 2.45
C SER A 6 -19.02 -11.50 3.16
N VAL A 7 -17.78 -11.92 3.32
CA VAL A 7 -17.39 -13.12 4.08
C VAL A 7 -16.26 -12.71 5.03
N ILE A 8 -16.47 -12.96 6.32
CA ILE A 8 -15.49 -12.74 7.37
C ILE A 8 -15.16 -14.10 7.98
N ASN A 9 -13.89 -14.45 7.97
CA ASN A 9 -13.40 -15.66 8.61
C ASN A 9 -13.11 -15.38 10.09
N ILE A 10 -13.86 -16.02 10.98
CA ILE A 10 -13.62 -15.88 12.42
C ILE A 10 -12.50 -16.84 12.81
N SER A 11 -11.37 -16.32 13.21
CA SER A 11 -10.21 -17.09 13.65
C SER A 11 -9.72 -16.61 15.00
N ALA A 12 -9.65 -17.48 15.97
CA ALA A 12 -9.05 -17.17 17.28
C ALA A 12 -7.54 -16.81 17.17
N PHE A 13 -6.90 -17.18 16.07
CA PHE A 13 -5.48 -16.96 15.82
C PHE A 13 -5.19 -15.60 15.21
N LEU A 14 -6.13 -15.07 14.40
CA LEU A 14 -5.95 -13.83 13.63
C LEU A 14 -6.61 -12.62 14.31
N GLY A 15 -7.29 -12.84 15.43
CA GLY A 15 -7.93 -11.79 16.21
C GLY A 15 -9.23 -11.26 15.59
N HIS A 16 -9.63 -10.07 16.01
CA HIS A 16 -10.81 -9.38 15.50
C HIS A 16 -10.59 -8.94 14.05
N ASN A 17 -11.64 -9.01 13.24
CA ASN A 17 -11.64 -8.51 11.86
C ASN A 17 -12.91 -7.69 11.59
N SER A 18 -12.72 -6.52 10.99
CA SER A 18 -13.76 -5.67 10.45
C SER A 18 -13.82 -5.87 8.93
N SER A 19 -14.97 -5.72 8.33
CA SER A 19 -15.10 -5.81 6.88
C SER A 19 -14.58 -4.55 6.20
N ILE A 20 -14.14 -4.70 4.95
CA ILE A 20 -13.75 -3.61 4.05
C ILE A 20 -14.82 -2.52 4.05
N GLN A 21 -14.40 -1.27 4.16
CA GLN A 21 -15.24 -0.09 4.08
C GLN A 21 -15.09 0.59 2.72
N PHE A 22 -16.16 1.23 2.28
CA PHE A 22 -16.22 2.00 1.03
C PHE A 22 -16.81 3.36 1.35
N ASP A 23 -16.13 4.42 0.95
CA ASP A 23 -16.59 5.79 1.21
C ASP A 23 -17.70 6.21 0.21
N GLU A 24 -17.87 5.46 -0.87
CA GLU A 24 -18.88 5.76 -1.90
C GLU A 24 -19.89 4.65 -2.11
N CYS A 25 -21.10 5.09 -2.49
CA CYS A 25 -22.19 4.19 -2.88
C CYS A 25 -21.89 3.55 -4.25
N PRO A 26 -22.24 2.29 -4.50
CA PRO A 26 -22.14 1.69 -5.82
C PRO A 26 -23.17 2.35 -6.77
N CYS A 27 -22.75 3.37 -7.47
CA CYS A 27 -23.56 4.00 -8.51
C CYS A 27 -23.35 3.29 -9.86
N PRO A 28 -24.33 3.28 -10.78
CA PRO A 28 -24.09 2.86 -12.14
C PRO A 28 -23.04 3.75 -12.81
N GLU A 29 -22.05 3.11 -13.42
CA GLU A 29 -20.93 3.77 -14.09
C GLU A 29 -21.25 4.04 -15.56
N ILE A 30 -20.64 5.07 -16.13
CA ILE A 30 -20.77 5.42 -17.53
C ILE A 30 -19.38 5.45 -18.17
N ALA A 31 -19.24 4.80 -19.33
CA ALA A 31 -18.08 4.90 -20.19
C ALA A 31 -18.48 5.36 -21.59
N CYS A 32 -17.52 5.88 -22.31
CA CYS A 32 -17.70 6.40 -23.66
C CYS A 32 -17.01 5.51 -24.69
N VAL A 33 -17.68 5.25 -25.81
CA VAL A 33 -17.06 4.53 -26.93
C VAL A 33 -15.79 5.27 -27.39
N ASN A 34 -14.71 4.54 -27.58
CA ASN A 34 -13.38 5.01 -28.00
C ASN A 34 -12.70 5.99 -27.03
N LYS A 35 -13.10 6.00 -25.75
CA LYS A 35 -12.40 6.77 -24.71
C LYS A 35 -11.98 5.83 -23.56
N PRO A 36 -10.86 6.09 -22.91
CA PRO A 36 -10.45 5.27 -21.77
C PRO A 36 -11.48 5.38 -20.64
N TYR A 37 -11.69 4.26 -19.96
CA TYR A 37 -12.51 4.17 -18.75
C TYR A 37 -11.65 3.65 -17.60
N VAL A 38 -11.75 4.31 -16.47
CA VAL A 38 -11.08 3.94 -15.22
C VAL A 38 -12.11 3.94 -14.11
N TYR A 39 -12.00 2.97 -13.20
CA TYR A 39 -12.85 2.85 -12.02
C TYR A 39 -12.05 2.27 -10.87
N ASN A 40 -12.30 2.76 -9.66
CA ASN A 40 -11.73 2.17 -8.45
C ASN A 40 -12.84 2.08 -7.38
N PRO A 41 -13.02 0.93 -6.70
CA PRO A 41 -14.01 0.81 -5.63
C PRO A 41 -13.67 1.64 -4.40
N MET A 42 -12.47 2.20 -4.30
CA MET A 42 -11.96 3.06 -3.21
C MET A 42 -12.11 2.43 -1.81
N GLY A 43 -11.96 1.10 -1.74
CA GLY A 43 -12.09 0.36 -0.50
C GLY A 43 -10.85 0.48 0.39
N TYR A 44 -11.06 0.44 1.70
CA TYR A 44 -9.99 0.32 2.69
C TYR A 44 -10.41 -0.62 3.83
N ASP A 45 -9.43 -1.19 4.50
CA ASP A 45 -9.65 -2.04 5.67
C ASP A 45 -9.42 -1.24 6.96
N PRO A 46 -10.41 -1.19 7.90
CA PRO A 46 -10.29 -0.43 9.15
C PRO A 46 -9.24 -0.98 10.12
N ASP A 47 -8.99 -2.30 10.09
CA ASP A 47 -8.01 -2.95 10.94
C ASP A 47 -6.58 -2.84 10.36
N GLY A 48 -6.50 -2.39 9.11
CA GLY A 48 -5.24 -2.16 8.42
C GLY A 48 -4.71 -3.40 7.67
N ASP A 49 -5.56 -4.35 7.35
CA ASP A 49 -5.18 -5.51 6.57
C ASP A 49 -4.84 -5.16 5.12
N SER A 50 -3.98 -5.95 4.49
CA SER A 50 -3.66 -5.78 3.09
C SER A 50 -4.83 -6.21 2.23
N LEU A 51 -5.11 -5.44 1.17
CA LEU A 51 -6.14 -5.78 0.21
C LEU A 51 -5.53 -6.29 -1.10
N SER A 52 -6.21 -7.25 -1.72
CA SER A 52 -5.95 -7.64 -3.10
C SER A 52 -7.23 -7.71 -3.90
N TYR A 53 -7.13 -7.45 -5.20
CA TYR A 53 -8.29 -7.28 -6.07
C TYR A 53 -8.22 -8.23 -7.26
N ALA A 54 -9.36 -8.82 -7.62
CA ALA A 54 -9.47 -9.69 -8.77
C ALA A 54 -10.83 -9.54 -9.45
N LEU A 55 -10.86 -9.60 -10.78
CA LEU A 55 -12.10 -9.76 -11.52
C LEU A 55 -12.61 -11.19 -11.37
N VAL A 56 -13.87 -11.35 -11.03
CA VAL A 56 -14.53 -12.63 -10.88
C VAL A 56 -15.86 -12.63 -11.65
N TYR A 57 -16.44 -13.82 -11.86
CA TYR A 57 -17.76 -13.90 -12.44
C TYR A 57 -18.82 -13.42 -11.46
N PRO A 58 -19.86 -12.70 -11.95
CA PRO A 58 -20.96 -12.26 -11.11
C PRO A 58 -21.68 -13.45 -10.44
N LEU A 59 -22.27 -13.17 -9.29
CA LEU A 59 -23.07 -14.15 -8.56
C LEU A 59 -24.51 -14.15 -9.10
N GLY A 60 -25.07 -15.36 -9.34
CA GLY A 60 -26.48 -15.53 -9.65
C GLY A 60 -27.38 -15.37 -8.41
N GLN A 61 -28.70 -15.47 -8.62
CA GLN A 61 -29.71 -15.36 -7.54
C GLN A 61 -29.50 -16.33 -6.36
N SER A 62 -28.80 -17.45 -6.59
CA SER A 62 -28.47 -18.44 -5.57
C SER A 62 -27.09 -18.22 -4.92
N ALA A 63 -26.46 -17.07 -5.12
CA ALA A 63 -25.09 -16.76 -4.73
C ALA A 63 -24.03 -17.75 -5.33
N LEU A 64 -24.39 -18.42 -6.41
CA LEU A 64 -23.49 -19.28 -7.20
C LEU A 64 -22.91 -18.46 -8.36
N SER A 65 -21.66 -18.74 -8.70
CA SER A 65 -20.98 -18.09 -9.82
C SER A 65 -21.71 -18.36 -11.14
N LEU A 66 -21.89 -17.31 -11.95
CA LEU A 66 -22.46 -17.40 -13.30
C LEU A 66 -21.45 -17.77 -14.37
N ALA A 67 -20.34 -18.42 -14.01
CA ALA A 67 -19.20 -18.74 -14.87
C ALA A 67 -19.56 -19.44 -16.20
N ASN A 68 -20.73 -20.08 -16.28
CA ASN A 68 -21.13 -20.87 -17.45
C ASN A 68 -22.41 -20.38 -18.12
N THR A 69 -22.90 -19.19 -17.79
CA THR A 69 -24.11 -18.64 -18.42
C THR A 69 -23.79 -17.37 -19.19
N VAL A 70 -24.49 -17.13 -20.24
CA VAL A 70 -24.72 -16.00 -21.17
C VAL A 70 -24.06 -14.63 -20.82
N TYR A 71 -23.22 -14.57 -19.79
CA TYR A 71 -22.62 -13.36 -19.30
C TYR A 71 -21.25 -13.12 -19.98
N THR A 72 -21.14 -12.05 -20.73
CA THR A 72 -19.90 -11.67 -21.42
C THR A 72 -19.21 -10.57 -20.61
N LEU A 73 -18.05 -10.90 -20.04
CA LEU A 73 -17.18 -9.87 -19.45
C LEU A 73 -16.75 -8.88 -20.52
N PRO A 74 -16.46 -7.62 -20.17
CA PRO A 74 -16.03 -6.60 -21.12
C PRO A 74 -14.86 -7.02 -22.02
N ASN A 75 -13.93 -7.83 -21.51
CA ASN A 75 -12.80 -8.36 -22.27
C ASN A 75 -13.14 -9.50 -23.25
N LEU A 76 -14.31 -10.11 -23.12
CA LEU A 76 -14.80 -11.18 -24.02
C LEU A 76 -15.68 -10.67 -25.16
N VAL A 77 -16.08 -9.39 -25.11
CA VAL A 77 -16.73 -8.74 -26.26
C VAL A 77 -15.71 -8.62 -27.39
N PRO A 78 -16.08 -8.91 -28.64
CA PRO A 78 -15.17 -8.71 -29.75
C PRO A 78 -14.62 -7.29 -29.76
N GLN A 79 -13.33 -7.18 -29.52
CA GLN A 79 -12.60 -5.92 -29.49
C GLN A 79 -11.63 -5.92 -30.66
N ASN A 80 -11.49 -4.77 -31.34
CA ASN A 80 -10.41 -4.62 -32.31
C ASN A 80 -9.06 -4.55 -31.57
N ALA A 81 -7.98 -4.75 -32.32
CA ALA A 81 -6.64 -4.66 -31.76
C ALA A 81 -6.43 -3.32 -31.02
N GLY A 82 -5.92 -3.40 -29.78
CA GLY A 82 -5.62 -2.23 -28.95
C GLY A 82 -6.62 -1.92 -27.83
N SER A 83 -7.71 -2.69 -27.66
CA SER A 83 -8.58 -2.58 -26.50
C SER A 83 -8.19 -3.62 -25.44
N SER A 84 -7.97 -3.18 -24.20
CA SER A 84 -7.67 -4.03 -23.04
C SER A 84 -8.58 -3.68 -21.87
N PHE A 85 -9.06 -4.71 -21.17
CA PHE A 85 -9.83 -4.59 -19.93
C PHE A 85 -9.16 -5.40 -18.84
N GLY A 86 -8.99 -4.82 -17.66
CA GLY A 86 -8.33 -5.48 -16.55
C GLY A 86 -8.50 -4.76 -15.23
N ILE A 87 -7.86 -5.31 -14.19
CA ILE A 87 -7.80 -4.73 -12.85
C ILE A 87 -6.35 -4.81 -12.35
N ASP A 88 -5.91 -3.77 -11.68
CA ASP A 88 -4.68 -3.82 -10.91
C ASP A 88 -4.93 -4.58 -9.60
N PRO A 89 -4.19 -5.68 -9.34
CA PRO A 89 -4.44 -6.52 -8.18
C PRO A 89 -4.05 -5.88 -6.84
N LEU A 90 -3.29 -4.80 -6.84
CA LEU A 90 -2.81 -4.13 -5.63
C LEU A 90 -3.63 -2.89 -5.29
N THR A 91 -4.04 -2.12 -6.30
CA THR A 91 -4.77 -0.87 -6.11
C THR A 91 -6.27 -1.01 -6.29
N GLY A 92 -6.71 -2.06 -6.99
CA GLY A 92 -8.13 -2.27 -7.33
C GLY A 92 -8.61 -1.42 -8.51
N THR A 93 -7.72 -0.70 -9.18
CA THR A 93 -8.06 0.12 -10.32
C THR A 93 -8.43 -0.75 -11.52
N VAL A 94 -9.68 -0.69 -11.92
CA VAL A 94 -10.19 -1.30 -13.14
C VAL A 94 -9.96 -0.35 -14.30
N PHE A 95 -9.46 -0.86 -15.40
CA PHE A 95 -9.22 -0.08 -16.60
C PHE A 95 -9.81 -0.76 -17.83
N TRP A 96 -10.37 0.04 -18.73
CA TRP A 96 -10.75 -0.35 -20.08
C TRP A 96 -10.21 0.69 -21.06
N SER A 97 -9.12 0.34 -21.73
CA SER A 97 -8.34 1.31 -22.51
C SER A 97 -9.14 1.92 -23.68
N ASN A 98 -10.05 1.16 -24.26
CA ASN A 98 -10.81 1.59 -25.43
C ASN A 98 -12.09 0.76 -25.60
N PRO A 99 -13.19 1.07 -24.89
CA PRO A 99 -14.50 0.47 -25.12
C PRO A 99 -14.98 0.76 -26.56
N GLN A 100 -15.31 -0.26 -27.34
CA GLN A 100 -15.63 -0.08 -28.77
C GLN A 100 -17.09 -0.26 -29.11
N MET A 101 -17.85 -0.93 -28.26
CA MET A 101 -19.25 -1.21 -28.49
C MET A 101 -20.11 -0.60 -27.39
N GLN A 102 -21.12 0.16 -27.79
CA GLN A 102 -22.14 0.62 -26.84
C GLN A 102 -22.94 -0.55 -26.30
N GLY A 103 -23.38 -0.46 -25.03
CA GLY A 103 -24.18 -1.50 -24.40
C GLY A 103 -24.12 -1.41 -22.87
N GLU A 104 -24.85 -2.31 -22.26
CA GLU A 104 -24.83 -2.52 -20.81
C GLU A 104 -23.88 -3.66 -20.49
N TYR A 105 -22.92 -3.38 -19.62
CA TYR A 105 -21.92 -4.32 -19.14
C TYR A 105 -22.02 -4.45 -17.64
N ASN A 106 -21.51 -5.53 -17.12
CA ASN A 106 -21.35 -5.73 -15.69
C ASN A 106 -20.00 -6.42 -15.45
N PHE A 107 -19.27 -6.03 -14.46
CA PHE A 107 -18.09 -6.73 -13.98
C PHE A 107 -18.14 -6.82 -12.46
N THR A 108 -17.45 -7.81 -11.94
CA THR A 108 -17.49 -8.11 -10.50
C THR A 108 -16.09 -8.16 -9.97
N ILE A 109 -15.87 -7.45 -8.87
CA ILE A 109 -14.60 -7.37 -8.17
C ILE A 109 -14.69 -8.20 -6.89
N LYS A 110 -13.78 -9.15 -6.71
CA LYS A 110 -13.49 -9.77 -5.41
C LYS A 110 -12.37 -8.96 -4.76
N ILE A 111 -12.59 -8.46 -3.57
CA ILE A 111 -11.61 -7.76 -2.75
C ILE A 111 -11.33 -8.64 -1.55
N THR A 112 -10.09 -9.10 -1.40
CA THR A 112 -9.68 -10.06 -0.36
C THR A 112 -8.82 -9.36 0.68
N GLU A 113 -9.12 -9.63 1.95
CA GLU A 113 -8.37 -9.14 3.12
C GLU A 113 -7.31 -10.14 3.53
N TRP A 114 -6.09 -9.67 3.77
CA TRP A 114 -4.94 -10.49 4.12
C TRP A 114 -4.26 -9.99 5.38
N ARG A 115 -4.10 -10.86 6.37
CA ARG A 115 -3.34 -10.63 7.59
C ARG A 115 -2.23 -11.67 7.72
N ASN A 116 -0.99 -11.21 7.78
CA ASN A 116 0.20 -12.09 7.88
C ASN A 116 0.24 -13.18 6.78
N GLY A 117 -0.21 -12.85 5.57
CA GLY A 117 -0.26 -13.78 4.44
C GLY A 117 -1.44 -14.76 4.43
N PHE A 118 -2.36 -14.66 5.39
CA PHE A 118 -3.58 -15.49 5.43
C PHE A 118 -4.80 -14.69 4.99
N GLU A 119 -5.65 -15.31 4.15
CA GLU A 119 -6.97 -14.76 3.80
C GLU A 119 -7.88 -14.78 5.02
N ILE A 120 -8.35 -13.61 5.47
CA ILE A 120 -9.22 -13.46 6.64
C ILE A 120 -10.64 -13.04 6.29
N GLY A 121 -10.85 -12.54 5.10
CA GLY A 121 -12.16 -12.15 4.61
C GLY A 121 -12.14 -11.72 3.17
N TYR A 122 -13.30 -11.50 2.61
CA TYR A 122 -13.43 -10.89 1.28
C TYR A 122 -14.81 -10.25 1.08
N VAL A 123 -14.85 -9.27 0.19
CA VAL A 123 -16.08 -8.69 -0.33
C VAL A 123 -16.15 -8.93 -1.84
N ILE A 124 -17.35 -9.29 -2.34
CA ILE A 124 -17.64 -9.35 -3.77
C ILE A 124 -18.60 -8.20 -4.09
N ARG A 125 -18.22 -7.38 -5.07
CA ARG A 125 -18.98 -6.20 -5.49
C ARG A 125 -19.22 -6.23 -7.00
N ASP A 126 -20.50 -6.19 -7.41
CA ASP A 126 -20.88 -6.02 -8.81
C ASP A 126 -20.89 -4.54 -9.19
N VAL A 127 -20.41 -4.24 -10.39
CA VAL A 127 -20.43 -2.88 -10.98
C VAL A 127 -21.17 -2.93 -12.31
N GLN A 128 -22.20 -2.12 -12.48
CA GLN A 128 -22.88 -1.93 -13.74
C GLN A 128 -22.24 -0.78 -14.52
N LEU A 129 -21.93 -1.02 -15.78
CA LEU A 129 -21.30 -0.07 -16.67
C LEU A 129 -22.12 0.11 -17.95
N THR A 130 -22.57 1.32 -18.20
CA THR A 130 -23.21 1.69 -19.46
C THR A 130 -22.17 2.31 -20.40
N VAL A 131 -21.90 1.68 -21.53
CA VAL A 131 -21.04 2.24 -22.59
C VAL A 131 -21.92 2.94 -23.61
N THR A 132 -21.73 4.25 -23.81
CA THR A 132 -22.50 5.07 -24.74
C THR A 132 -21.66 5.63 -25.88
N SER A 133 -22.24 5.70 -27.08
CA SER A 133 -21.64 6.41 -28.22
C SER A 133 -21.97 7.91 -28.24
N GLN A 134 -22.96 8.33 -27.44
CA GLN A 134 -23.36 9.74 -27.28
C GLN A 134 -22.57 10.37 -26.13
N CYS A 135 -21.33 10.72 -26.40
CA CYS A 135 -20.41 11.20 -25.41
C CYS A 135 -19.54 12.34 -25.94
N PRO A 136 -20.06 13.58 -25.97
CA PRO A 136 -19.25 14.74 -26.34
C PRO A 136 -18.18 15.07 -25.29
N ASN A 137 -18.40 14.66 -24.03
CA ASN A 137 -17.49 14.87 -22.92
C ASN A 137 -16.23 14.01 -23.02
N ASN A 138 -15.10 14.50 -22.55
CA ASN A 138 -13.85 13.75 -22.36
C ASN A 138 -13.60 13.59 -20.86
N PRO A 139 -13.03 12.44 -20.41
CA PRO A 139 -12.75 12.26 -19.00
C PRO A 139 -11.72 13.29 -18.50
N PRO A 140 -11.82 13.71 -17.24
CA PRO A 140 -10.79 14.48 -16.58
C PRO A 140 -9.51 13.64 -16.42
N SER A 141 -8.44 14.25 -15.94
CA SER A 141 -7.16 13.57 -15.76
C SER A 141 -6.47 14.04 -14.48
N ILE A 142 -6.02 13.08 -13.67
CA ILE A 142 -5.17 13.30 -12.50
C ILE A 142 -3.71 13.15 -12.94
N VAL A 143 -2.85 14.04 -12.47
CA VAL A 143 -1.39 13.87 -12.64
C VAL A 143 -0.93 12.68 -11.79
N ALA A 144 -0.24 11.72 -12.41
CA ALA A 144 0.25 10.51 -11.75
C ALA A 144 1.02 10.82 -10.45
N ILE A 145 0.72 10.07 -9.40
CA ILE A 145 1.26 10.27 -8.07
C ILE A 145 2.19 9.09 -7.74
N PRO A 146 3.50 9.33 -7.53
CA PRO A 146 4.39 8.26 -7.12
C PRO A 146 4.11 7.83 -5.68
N ASP A 147 4.45 6.57 -5.37
CA ASP A 147 4.45 6.09 -4.01
C ASP A 147 5.30 6.97 -3.09
N GLN A 148 4.84 7.15 -1.87
CA GLN A 148 5.45 8.03 -0.88
C GLN A 148 6.10 7.22 0.24
N CYS A 149 7.15 7.78 0.82
CA CYS A 149 7.79 7.26 2.01
C CYS A 149 8.05 8.39 2.99
N VAL A 150 7.65 8.22 4.24
CA VAL A 150 7.73 9.25 5.28
C VAL A 150 8.29 8.65 6.56
N ASN A 151 9.17 9.37 7.25
CA ASN A 151 9.61 8.95 8.58
C ASN A 151 8.52 9.21 9.62
N VAL A 152 8.56 8.44 10.70
CA VAL A 152 7.78 8.75 11.89
C VAL A 152 8.11 10.18 12.35
N ASP A 153 7.07 10.91 12.81
CA ASP A 153 7.07 12.31 13.24
C ASP A 153 7.31 13.36 12.12
N ASP A 154 7.66 12.93 10.92
CA ASP A 154 7.66 13.83 9.77
C ASP A 154 6.23 14.11 9.29
N THR A 155 6.10 15.21 8.57
CA THR A 155 4.84 15.60 7.93
C THR A 155 4.95 15.39 6.43
N LEU A 156 4.13 14.48 5.90
CA LEU A 156 3.92 14.36 4.48
C LEU A 156 2.95 15.45 4.02
N ASN A 157 3.37 16.25 3.05
CA ASN A 157 2.54 17.31 2.46
C ASN A 157 2.84 17.43 0.99
N PHE A 158 1.82 17.20 0.14
CA PHE A 158 1.95 17.37 -1.30
C PHE A 158 0.63 17.71 -1.98
N VAL A 159 0.74 18.29 -3.17
CA VAL A 159 -0.38 18.75 -3.97
C VAL A 159 -0.68 17.72 -5.07
N ILE A 160 -1.95 17.42 -5.22
CA ILE A 160 -2.50 16.57 -6.27
C ILE A 160 -3.25 17.48 -7.23
N ASN A 161 -2.94 17.39 -8.52
CA ASN A 161 -3.50 18.24 -9.54
C ASN A 161 -4.37 17.44 -10.51
N GLY A 162 -5.56 17.96 -10.78
CA GLY A 162 -6.48 17.45 -11.78
C GLY A 162 -6.82 18.51 -12.80
N SER A 163 -7.09 18.08 -14.03
CA SER A 163 -7.48 18.96 -15.15
C SER A 163 -8.56 18.31 -16.01
N ASP A 164 -9.32 19.15 -16.71
CA ASP A 164 -10.35 18.73 -17.64
C ASP A 164 -10.20 19.38 -19.00
N PRO A 165 -10.19 18.59 -20.09
CA PRO A 165 -10.00 19.12 -21.44
C PRO A 165 -11.21 19.93 -21.96
N ASN A 166 -12.41 19.68 -21.44
CA ASN A 166 -13.63 20.38 -21.80
C ASN A 166 -13.87 21.64 -20.97
N GLN A 167 -13.03 21.89 -19.94
CA GLN A 167 -13.18 22.97 -18.94
C GLN A 167 -14.43 22.80 -18.07
N ASP A 168 -14.89 21.56 -17.90
CA ASP A 168 -16.00 21.23 -17.00
C ASP A 168 -15.61 21.48 -15.55
N PHE A 169 -16.61 21.65 -14.68
CA PHE A 169 -16.36 21.82 -13.25
C PHE A 169 -15.90 20.49 -12.64
N LEU A 170 -14.75 20.51 -11.99
CA LEU A 170 -14.12 19.36 -11.36
C LEU A 170 -14.36 19.30 -9.87
N SER A 171 -14.64 18.10 -9.37
CA SER A 171 -14.66 17.75 -7.95
C SER A 171 -13.61 16.68 -7.67
N ILE A 172 -12.74 16.92 -6.69
CA ILE A 172 -11.71 15.97 -6.26
C ILE A 172 -12.03 15.46 -4.85
N SER A 173 -11.87 14.15 -4.63
CA SER A 173 -12.03 13.48 -3.35
C SER A 173 -10.91 12.48 -3.09
N SER A 174 -10.78 12.04 -1.83
CA SER A 174 -9.79 11.05 -1.41
C SER A 174 -10.42 10.02 -0.49
N SER A 175 -9.92 8.79 -0.53
CA SER A 175 -10.30 7.69 0.37
C SER A 175 -9.07 6.88 0.78
N GLY A 176 -9.20 6.18 1.89
CA GLY A 176 -8.18 5.26 2.39
C GLY A 176 -8.04 5.29 3.91
N LEU A 177 -7.35 4.30 4.44
CA LEU A 177 -7.16 4.17 5.89
C LEU A 177 -6.49 5.41 6.54
N PRO A 178 -5.51 6.12 5.92
CA PRO A 178 -4.90 7.29 6.56
C PRO A 178 -5.89 8.33 7.06
N PHE A 179 -7.01 8.52 6.36
CA PHE A 179 -8.03 9.51 6.73
C PHE A 179 -8.95 9.05 7.87
N ASN A 180 -8.95 7.75 8.16
CA ASN A 180 -9.85 7.09 9.11
C ASN A 180 -9.14 6.57 10.36
N LEU A 181 -7.87 6.93 10.57
CA LEU A 181 -7.10 6.53 11.74
C LEU A 181 -7.63 7.20 13.02
N ALA A 182 -7.66 6.45 14.10
CA ALA A 182 -8.10 6.95 15.40
C ALA A 182 -7.14 8.00 16.01
N SER A 183 -5.86 7.96 15.60
CA SER A 183 -4.82 8.88 16.08
C SER A 183 -4.13 9.53 14.90
N ASN A 184 -4.00 10.84 14.90
CA ASN A 184 -3.35 11.66 13.88
C ASN A 184 -3.76 11.25 12.44
N PRO A 185 -5.04 11.28 12.09
CA PRO A 185 -5.47 10.98 10.73
C PRO A 185 -4.90 11.98 9.73
N ALA A 186 -4.73 11.54 8.51
CA ALA A 186 -4.42 12.43 7.39
C ALA A 186 -5.58 13.39 7.11
N THR A 187 -5.29 14.53 6.54
CA THR A 187 -6.29 15.50 6.06
C THR A 187 -6.14 15.71 4.57
N PHE A 188 -7.26 15.98 3.90
CA PHE A 188 -7.31 16.30 2.50
C PHE A 188 -8.09 17.61 2.31
N ALA A 189 -7.37 18.69 2.04
CA ALA A 189 -7.96 19.97 1.67
C ALA A 189 -8.02 20.08 0.15
N PHE A 190 -9.11 20.62 -0.41
CA PHE A 190 -9.27 20.67 -1.85
C PHE A 190 -9.87 22.00 -2.33
N VAL A 191 -9.60 22.32 -3.58
CA VAL A 191 -10.19 23.42 -4.33
C VAL A 191 -10.73 22.84 -5.65
N ASN A 192 -12.03 22.98 -5.85
CA ASN A 192 -12.74 22.58 -7.05
C ASN A 192 -12.98 23.79 -7.96
N GLY A 193 -12.94 23.60 -9.28
CA GLY A 193 -13.12 24.68 -10.24
C GLY A 193 -13.37 24.21 -11.66
N ASN A 194 -13.61 25.15 -12.57
CA ASN A 194 -13.80 24.86 -13.98
C ASN A 194 -12.46 24.57 -14.64
N GLY A 195 -12.33 23.38 -15.22
CA GLY A 195 -11.13 22.91 -15.89
C GLY A 195 -9.96 22.50 -14.97
N TYR A 196 -10.10 22.67 -13.66
CA TYR A 196 -9.06 22.28 -12.70
C TYR A 196 -9.62 21.88 -11.35
N ALA A 197 -8.94 21.00 -10.65
CA ALA A 197 -9.11 20.76 -9.22
C ALA A 197 -7.77 20.46 -8.58
N ASN A 198 -7.59 20.91 -7.33
CA ASN A 198 -6.37 20.65 -6.57
C ASN A 198 -6.72 20.07 -5.21
N GLY A 199 -6.05 18.99 -4.83
CA GLY A 199 -6.10 18.41 -3.49
C GLY A 199 -4.77 18.60 -2.79
N VAL A 200 -4.78 18.85 -1.48
CA VAL A 200 -3.58 18.91 -0.63
C VAL A 200 -3.71 17.82 0.42
N LEU A 201 -2.89 16.79 0.33
CA LEU A 201 -2.76 15.79 1.36
C LEU A 201 -1.76 16.29 2.40
N ASN A 202 -2.16 16.25 3.67
CA ASN A 202 -1.30 16.56 4.81
C ASN A 202 -1.44 15.47 5.86
N TRP A 203 -0.33 14.86 6.25
CA TRP A 203 -0.32 13.81 7.26
C TRP A 203 0.94 13.84 8.10
N ARG A 204 0.80 14.11 9.40
CA ARG A 204 1.87 13.93 10.36
C ARG A 204 1.82 12.51 10.91
N THR A 205 2.83 11.72 10.62
CA THR A 205 2.92 10.33 11.08
C THR A 205 3.38 10.23 12.53
N THR A 206 3.13 9.09 13.17
CA THR A 206 3.56 8.78 14.54
C THR A 206 4.00 7.32 14.63
N CYS A 207 4.60 6.92 15.76
CA CYS A 207 5.01 5.54 16.01
C CYS A 207 3.88 4.51 15.81
N THR A 208 2.63 4.89 16.07
CA THR A 208 1.47 3.99 15.92
C THR A 208 1.12 3.69 14.46
N HIS A 209 1.71 4.43 13.51
CA HIS A 209 1.50 4.22 12.09
C HIS A 209 2.52 3.27 11.44
N ILE A 210 3.47 2.77 12.21
CA ILE A 210 4.45 1.78 11.72
C ILE A 210 3.72 0.46 11.47
N ARG A 211 3.77 -0.05 10.22
CA ARG A 211 3.18 -1.33 9.82
C ARG A 211 3.84 -1.87 8.56
N GLN A 212 3.69 -3.19 8.34
CA GLN A 212 4.25 -3.88 7.17
C GLN A 212 3.57 -3.44 5.88
N ALA A 213 2.24 -3.52 5.84
CA ALA A 213 1.47 -3.12 4.67
C ALA A 213 1.50 -1.61 4.50
N PRO A 214 1.78 -1.06 3.31
CA PRO A 214 1.69 0.36 3.06
C PRO A 214 0.24 0.84 3.21
N TYR A 215 0.07 2.13 3.38
CA TYR A 215 -1.22 2.78 3.38
C TYR A 215 -1.61 3.12 1.94
N LEU A 216 -2.62 2.46 1.41
CA LEU A 216 -3.18 2.80 0.10
C LEU A 216 -4.05 4.05 0.23
N VAL A 217 -3.81 5.01 -0.65
CA VAL A 217 -4.62 6.22 -0.82
C VAL A 217 -5.18 6.21 -2.23
N ASN A 218 -6.48 6.42 -2.34
CA ASN A 218 -7.18 6.54 -3.60
C ASN A 218 -7.67 7.98 -3.77
N ILE A 219 -7.53 8.50 -4.98
CA ILE A 219 -8.01 9.83 -5.39
C ILE A 219 -9.00 9.63 -6.51
N GLN A 220 -10.14 10.30 -6.42
CA GLN A 220 -11.14 10.38 -7.48
C GLN A 220 -11.28 11.82 -7.95
N LEU A 221 -11.33 12.00 -9.23
CA LEU A 221 -11.60 13.27 -9.89
C LEU A 221 -12.81 13.09 -10.80
N THR A 222 -13.87 13.87 -10.58
CA THR A 222 -15.13 13.76 -11.31
C THR A 222 -15.48 15.11 -11.94
N ASP A 223 -15.84 15.10 -13.21
CA ASP A 223 -16.35 16.27 -13.92
C ASP A 223 -17.90 16.41 -13.77
N ASN A 224 -18.43 17.52 -14.22
CA ASN A 224 -19.89 17.74 -14.32
C ASN A 224 -20.37 17.77 -15.79
N GLY A 225 -19.60 17.21 -16.70
CA GLY A 225 -19.93 17.10 -18.11
C GLY A 225 -21.14 16.18 -18.37
N ASN A 226 -21.49 16.00 -19.63
CA ASN A 226 -22.58 15.10 -20.01
C ASN A 226 -22.10 14.07 -21.05
N PRO A 227 -21.99 12.79 -20.69
CA PRO A 227 -22.18 12.25 -19.33
C PRO A 227 -21.06 12.70 -18.39
N THR A 228 -21.34 12.66 -17.07
CA THR A 228 -20.32 12.81 -16.02
C THR A 228 -19.31 11.68 -16.12
N LEU A 229 -18.02 12.01 -16.10
CA LEU A 229 -16.92 11.06 -16.19
C LEU A 229 -15.96 11.26 -15.03
N SER A 230 -15.23 10.21 -14.69
CA SER A 230 -14.25 10.23 -13.59
C SER A 230 -12.91 9.67 -14.01
N ASP A 231 -11.88 10.10 -13.30
CA ASP A 231 -10.54 9.49 -13.31
C ASP A 231 -10.13 9.14 -11.88
N PHE A 232 -9.32 8.09 -11.75
CA PHE A 232 -8.88 7.56 -10.46
C PHE A 232 -7.37 7.37 -10.47
N GLU A 233 -6.73 7.76 -9.38
CA GLU A 233 -5.32 7.51 -9.15
C GLU A 233 -5.13 6.91 -7.75
N SER A 234 -4.20 5.96 -7.62
CA SER A 234 -3.92 5.30 -6.36
C SER A 234 -2.42 5.25 -6.12
N PHE A 235 -2.00 5.49 -4.90
CA PHE A 235 -0.59 5.43 -4.49
C PHE A 235 -0.45 4.93 -3.06
N ASN A 236 0.73 4.42 -2.74
CA ASN A 236 1.05 3.91 -1.42
C ASN A 236 1.84 4.91 -0.60
N ILE A 237 1.57 4.96 0.70
CA ILE A 237 2.38 5.68 1.68
C ILE A 237 2.97 4.66 2.64
N LYS A 238 4.31 4.58 2.69
CA LYS A 238 5.02 3.78 3.67
C LYS A 238 5.53 4.65 4.80
N VAL A 239 5.15 4.30 6.03
CA VAL A 239 5.67 4.95 7.24
C VAL A 239 6.88 4.18 7.72
N ARG A 240 8.02 4.85 7.75
CA ARG A 240 9.30 4.28 8.10
C ARG A 240 9.57 4.44 9.60
N PRO A 241 9.92 3.35 10.32
CA PRO A 241 10.35 3.46 11.70
C PRO A 241 11.59 4.35 11.83
N PRO A 242 11.79 5.00 12.98
CA PRO A 242 12.98 5.79 13.23
C PRO A 242 14.23 4.89 13.22
N GLU A 243 15.35 5.46 12.82
CA GLU A 243 16.64 4.81 12.91
C GLU A 243 16.98 4.48 14.36
N LEU A 244 17.63 3.34 14.58
CA LEU A 244 18.14 2.98 15.90
C LEU A 244 19.49 3.65 16.10
N GLU A 245 19.66 4.35 17.22
CA GLU A 245 20.82 5.16 17.50
C GLU A 245 21.77 4.52 18.50
N GLY A 246 23.00 5.07 18.58
CA GLY A 246 23.94 4.82 19.67
C GLY A 246 24.63 3.47 19.59
N LEU A 247 24.77 2.86 18.40
CA LEU A 247 25.56 1.65 18.25
C LEU A 247 27.01 1.94 18.54
N ASN A 248 27.53 1.29 19.59
CA ASN A 248 28.94 1.26 19.94
C ASN A 248 29.45 -0.17 19.91
N ILE A 249 30.65 -0.35 19.44
CA ILE A 249 31.31 -1.65 19.42
C ILE A 249 32.68 -1.57 20.06
N SER A 250 33.07 -2.62 20.76
CA SER A 250 34.41 -2.78 21.35
C SER A 250 34.89 -4.22 21.19
N ALA A 251 36.10 -4.38 20.68
CA ALA A 251 36.73 -5.69 20.62
C ALA A 251 37.40 -6.01 21.96
N VAL A 252 37.14 -7.19 22.51
CA VAL A 252 37.73 -7.69 23.75
C VAL A 252 38.18 -9.15 23.54
N GLY A 253 39.49 -9.37 23.37
CA GLY A 253 39.99 -10.68 22.99
C GLY A 253 39.42 -11.15 21.67
N ASN A 254 38.86 -12.37 21.64
CA ASN A 254 38.21 -12.94 20.45
C ASN A 254 36.70 -12.66 20.38
N ALA A 255 36.21 -11.61 21.04
CA ALA A 255 34.81 -11.24 21.05
C ALA A 255 34.64 -9.77 20.69
N VAL A 256 33.44 -9.43 20.19
CA VAL A 256 33.00 -8.07 19.93
C VAL A 256 31.76 -7.79 20.77
N ASN A 257 31.88 -6.80 21.64
CA ASN A 257 30.73 -6.30 22.42
C ASN A 257 30.04 -5.17 21.67
N LEU A 258 28.75 -5.31 21.51
CA LEU A 258 27.87 -4.33 20.92
C LEU A 258 26.95 -3.75 21.99
N THR A 259 26.72 -2.44 21.95
CA THR A 259 25.73 -1.75 22.78
C THR A 259 24.99 -0.75 21.93
N TRP A 260 23.69 -0.52 22.19
CA TRP A 260 22.87 0.44 21.46
C TRP A 260 21.81 1.07 22.37
N ASN A 261 21.21 2.15 21.91
CA ASN A 261 20.13 2.82 22.64
C ASN A 261 18.81 2.10 22.41
N LYS A 262 17.86 2.27 23.35
CA LYS A 262 16.48 1.84 23.11
C LYS A 262 15.86 2.67 22.00
N PRO A 263 14.97 2.07 21.16
CA PRO A 263 14.27 2.83 20.17
C PRO A 263 13.35 3.87 20.82
N TYR A 264 13.25 5.01 20.19
CA TYR A 264 12.38 6.08 20.67
C TYR A 264 10.88 5.70 20.57
N CYS A 265 10.48 4.94 19.56
CA CYS A 265 9.15 4.37 19.46
C CYS A 265 9.01 3.15 20.37
N ASN A 266 8.19 3.27 21.42
CA ASN A 266 8.02 2.25 22.45
C ASN A 266 7.16 1.04 22.02
N ASN A 267 6.61 1.06 20.80
CA ASN A 267 5.90 -0.07 20.18
C ASN A 267 6.83 -1.01 19.39
N ALA A 268 8.14 -0.83 19.51
CA ALA A 268 9.10 -1.82 19.04
C ALA A 268 8.93 -3.14 19.82
N THR A 269 9.21 -4.26 19.16
CA THR A 269 9.04 -5.62 19.70
C THR A 269 10.37 -6.26 20.11
N GLY A 270 11.51 -5.80 19.54
CA GLY A 270 12.82 -6.36 19.82
C GLY A 270 13.90 -5.81 18.93
N TYR A 271 14.99 -6.59 18.77
CA TYR A 271 16.15 -6.21 17.96
C TYR A 271 16.64 -7.37 17.11
N SER A 272 17.21 -7.03 15.95
CA SER A 272 18.00 -7.92 15.10
C SER A 272 19.42 -7.39 14.96
N VAL A 273 20.42 -8.26 15.16
CA VAL A 273 21.84 -7.94 15.00
C VAL A 273 22.40 -8.67 13.81
N TYR A 274 23.04 -7.93 12.91
CA TYR A 274 23.59 -8.45 11.67
C TYR A 274 25.10 -8.24 11.61
N ARG A 275 25.80 -9.17 10.95
CA ARG A 275 27.25 -9.14 10.77
C ARG A 275 27.63 -9.47 9.34
N LYS A 276 28.72 -8.86 8.88
CA LYS A 276 29.40 -9.18 7.63
C LYS A 276 30.88 -9.09 7.81
N ALA A 277 31.65 -10.04 7.25
CA ALA A 277 33.09 -9.94 7.17
C ALA A 277 33.49 -8.91 6.09
N GLY A 278 34.55 -8.13 6.36
CA GLY A 278 35.02 -7.06 5.49
C GLY A 278 34.32 -5.72 5.75
N ALA A 279 34.74 -4.70 5.01
CA ALA A 279 34.08 -3.38 5.06
C ALA A 279 32.79 -3.42 4.26
N ALA A 280 31.68 -3.02 4.87
CA ALA A 280 30.45 -2.68 4.18
C ALA A 280 30.22 -1.19 4.35
N ASN A 281 29.94 -0.50 3.27
CA ASN A 281 29.43 0.87 3.32
C ASN A 281 28.09 0.89 2.59
N PRO A 282 27.00 0.44 3.26
CA PRO A 282 25.72 0.36 2.65
C PRO A 282 25.07 1.75 2.62
N THR A 283 24.87 2.28 1.43
CA THR A 283 23.84 3.30 1.23
C THR A 283 22.50 2.59 1.17
N LEU A 284 21.73 2.69 2.26
CA LEU A 284 20.41 2.07 2.34
C LEU A 284 19.33 3.06 1.98
N ASN A 285 18.49 2.67 1.03
CA ASN A 285 17.17 3.26 0.89
C ASN A 285 16.19 2.45 1.77
N CYS A 286 15.92 2.95 2.96
CA CYS A 286 15.05 2.26 3.92
C CYS A 286 13.57 2.24 3.48
N CYS A 287 13.22 2.86 2.38
CA CYS A 287 11.89 2.80 1.79
C CYS A 287 11.67 1.57 0.91
N ASP A 288 12.73 1.02 0.33
CA ASP A 288 12.65 -0.06 -0.66
C ASP A 288 12.53 -1.47 -0.06
N ASN A 289 12.41 -1.59 1.24
CA ASN A 289 12.26 -2.79 2.09
C ASN A 289 11.80 -4.11 1.40
N PRO A 290 11.89 -5.32 1.90
CA PRO A 290 12.18 -5.82 3.25
C PRO A 290 13.44 -6.68 3.34
N GLY A 291 14.02 -6.72 4.51
CA GLY A 291 15.19 -7.54 4.77
C GLY A 291 16.47 -6.79 4.48
N ILE A 292 16.74 -5.79 5.30
CA ILE A 292 17.96 -4.97 5.29
C ILE A 292 19.21 -5.86 5.19
N ALA A 293 19.22 -6.99 5.90
CA ALA A 293 20.31 -7.94 5.88
C ALA A 293 20.57 -8.55 4.50
N ASN A 294 19.54 -8.96 3.79
CA ASN A 294 19.66 -9.62 2.49
C ASN A 294 20.17 -8.65 1.43
N ASN A 295 19.69 -7.40 1.45
CA ASN A 295 20.11 -6.36 0.50
C ASN A 295 21.57 -5.92 0.73
N LEU A 296 22.12 -6.11 1.95
CA LEU A 296 23.49 -5.77 2.31
C LEU A 296 24.43 -6.97 2.26
N GLY A 297 23.92 -8.17 2.02
CA GLY A 297 24.68 -9.41 2.14
C GLY A 297 25.22 -9.62 3.57
N MET A 298 24.45 -9.21 4.57
CA MET A 298 24.76 -9.41 6.00
C MET A 298 24.06 -10.66 6.52
N THR A 299 24.62 -11.27 7.54
CA THR A 299 24.07 -12.46 8.19
C THR A 299 23.46 -12.07 9.53
N LEU A 300 22.20 -12.47 9.78
CA LEU A 300 21.58 -12.37 11.10
C LEU A 300 22.34 -13.28 12.08
N ILE A 301 22.86 -12.71 13.16
CA ILE A 301 23.65 -13.44 14.16
C ILE A 301 22.95 -13.48 15.52
N HIS A 302 22.04 -12.56 15.78
CA HIS A 302 21.25 -12.53 17.02
C HIS A 302 19.92 -11.82 16.80
N GLN A 303 18.91 -12.30 17.50
CA GLN A 303 17.56 -11.69 17.56
C GLN A 303 17.01 -11.82 18.97
N THR A 304 16.37 -10.78 19.47
CA THR A 304 15.72 -10.79 20.78
C THR A 304 14.39 -10.04 20.71
N SER A 305 13.37 -10.54 21.39
CA SER A 305 12.08 -9.87 21.58
C SER A 305 11.97 -9.09 22.89
N ASN A 306 13.10 -8.80 23.54
CA ASN A 306 13.16 -8.04 24.78
C ASN A 306 13.81 -6.67 24.56
N LEU A 307 13.05 -5.60 24.70
CA LEU A 307 13.53 -4.22 24.54
C LEU A 307 14.55 -3.75 25.57
N ASN A 308 14.79 -4.54 26.62
CA ASN A 308 15.85 -4.26 27.59
C ASN A 308 17.21 -4.84 27.19
N ASP A 309 17.23 -5.71 26.18
CA ASP A 309 18.46 -6.34 25.70
C ASP A 309 19.16 -5.39 24.70
N THR A 310 19.82 -4.37 25.22
CA THR A 310 20.56 -3.37 24.45
C THR A 310 22.04 -3.66 24.38
N VAL A 311 22.44 -4.90 24.67
CA VAL A 311 23.82 -5.38 24.66
C VAL A 311 23.87 -6.77 24.05
N TYR A 312 24.86 -7.01 23.20
CA TYR A 312 25.13 -8.33 22.64
C TYR A 312 26.63 -8.54 22.53
N THR A 313 27.12 -9.75 22.87
CA THR A 313 28.51 -10.14 22.69
C THR A 313 28.62 -11.20 21.60
N ASP A 314 29.20 -10.82 20.48
CA ASP A 314 29.55 -11.76 19.41
C ASP A 314 30.88 -12.41 19.70
N ASN A 315 30.84 -13.72 19.95
CA ASN A 315 32.02 -14.58 20.16
C ASN A 315 32.03 -15.79 19.21
N ASN A 316 31.19 -15.77 18.17
CA ASN A 316 30.97 -16.87 17.26
C ASN A 316 31.83 -16.75 16.00
N ASN A 317 32.81 -17.65 15.83
CA ASN A 317 33.61 -17.81 14.59
C ASN A 317 34.19 -16.48 14.07
N LEU A 318 34.81 -15.71 14.96
CA LEU A 318 35.54 -14.52 14.59
C LEU A 318 37.01 -14.87 14.31
N ASN A 319 37.52 -14.42 13.17
CA ASN A 319 38.91 -14.58 12.78
C ASN A 319 39.72 -13.39 13.29
N ILE A 320 40.93 -13.69 13.74
CA ILE A 320 41.92 -12.68 14.14
C ILE A 320 42.33 -11.88 12.91
N ASP A 321 42.59 -10.58 13.09
CA ASP A 321 42.98 -9.63 12.04
C ASP A 321 41.97 -9.46 10.92
N GLU A 322 40.74 -9.96 11.08
CA GLU A 322 39.65 -9.71 10.15
C GLU A 322 38.77 -8.54 10.63
N LYS A 323 38.32 -7.74 9.67
CA LYS A 323 37.35 -6.67 9.93
C LYS A 323 35.93 -7.21 9.85
N TYR A 324 35.09 -6.85 10.80
CA TYR A 324 33.69 -7.16 10.80
C TYR A 324 32.86 -5.87 10.86
N CYS A 325 31.82 -5.84 10.06
CA CYS A 325 30.81 -4.79 10.02
C CYS A 325 29.57 -5.29 10.74
N TYR A 326 29.01 -4.46 11.63
CA TYR A 326 27.81 -4.75 12.39
C TYR A 326 26.75 -3.70 12.14
N VAL A 327 25.52 -4.15 12.16
CA VAL A 327 24.31 -3.33 12.08
C VAL A 327 23.29 -3.88 13.05
N VAL A 328 22.57 -3.00 13.74
CA VAL A 328 21.46 -3.36 14.60
C VAL A 328 20.21 -2.66 14.10
N THR A 329 19.09 -3.37 14.08
CA THR A 329 17.77 -2.83 13.75
C THR A 329 16.81 -3.06 14.90
N ALA A 330 15.84 -2.18 15.09
CA ALA A 330 14.68 -2.41 15.95
C ALA A 330 13.55 -3.04 15.12
N MET A 331 12.82 -3.98 15.72
CA MET A 331 11.69 -4.68 15.09
C MET A 331 10.37 -4.11 15.56
N TYR A 332 9.40 -4.05 14.65
CA TYR A 332 8.04 -3.54 14.86
C TYR A 332 7.03 -4.45 14.16
N ASP A 333 5.75 -4.23 14.42
CA ASP A 333 4.64 -4.92 13.78
C ASP A 333 4.82 -6.44 13.77
N TYR A 334 4.93 -7.01 14.98
CA TYR A 334 5.17 -8.46 15.19
C TYR A 334 6.41 -9.00 14.45
N ASP A 335 7.51 -8.23 14.47
CA ASP A 335 8.78 -8.56 13.83
C ASP A 335 8.77 -8.56 12.29
N LEU A 336 7.72 -8.00 11.69
CA LEU A 336 7.56 -7.90 10.23
C LEU A 336 8.19 -6.63 9.62
N VAL A 337 8.45 -5.62 10.45
CA VAL A 337 9.04 -4.35 10.02
C VAL A 337 10.31 -4.08 10.81
N GLU A 338 11.41 -3.85 10.12
CA GLU A 338 12.66 -3.40 10.73
C GLU A 338 12.85 -1.90 10.58
N SER A 339 13.46 -1.27 11.60
CA SER A 339 13.94 0.12 11.49
C SER A 339 15.00 0.23 10.39
N CYS A 340 15.30 1.47 9.98
CA CYS A 340 16.59 1.69 9.34
C CYS A 340 17.69 1.17 10.26
N PRO A 341 18.75 0.58 9.69
CA PRO A 341 19.86 0.14 10.49
C PRO A 341 20.55 1.33 11.15
N THR A 342 21.17 1.06 12.29
CA THR A 342 22.18 1.97 12.84
C THR A 342 23.23 2.31 11.79
N ASP A 343 23.92 3.42 11.99
CA ASP A 343 25.17 3.67 11.28
C ASP A 343 26.07 2.42 11.35
N THR A 344 26.70 2.12 10.23
CA THR A 344 27.58 0.97 10.13
C THR A 344 28.84 1.21 10.96
N VAL A 345 29.09 0.38 11.95
CA VAL A 345 30.32 0.45 12.76
C VAL A 345 31.23 -0.73 12.43
N LEU A 346 32.48 -0.42 12.17
CA LEU A 346 33.53 -1.39 11.86
C LEU A 346 34.30 -1.77 13.12
N SER A 347 34.46 -3.06 13.39
CA SER A 347 35.40 -3.59 14.39
C SER A 347 36.56 -4.31 13.72
N LEU A 348 37.78 -4.02 14.15
CA LEU A 348 38.94 -4.78 13.83
C LEU A 348 39.36 -5.59 15.08
N ILE A 349 39.43 -6.92 14.95
CA ILE A 349 39.85 -7.79 16.04
C ILE A 349 41.36 -7.88 15.99
N HIS A 350 42.00 -7.25 16.97
CA HIS A 350 43.45 -7.42 17.22
C HIS A 350 43.64 -8.27 18.49
N ILE A 351 44.59 -9.16 18.48
CA ILE A 351 45.11 -9.80 19.68
C ILE A 351 46.34 -9.06 20.14
#